data_e9890fa1ef19035598b133f99e974a48
#
_entry.id   e9890fa1ef19035598b133f99e974a48
#
_cell.length_a   1.000
_cell.length_b   1.000
_cell.length_c   1.000
_cell.angle_alpha   90.00
_cell.angle_beta   90.00
_cell.angle_gamma   90.00
#
_symmetry.space_group_name_H-M   'P 1'
#
loop_
_entity.id
_entity.type
_entity.pdbx_description
1 polymer ?
#
loop_
_entity_poly.entity_id
_entity_poly.type
_entity_poly.pdbx_seq_one_letter_code
_entity_poly.pdbx_strand_id
1 'polypeptide(L)'
;SMKILTTFFAFFALWLTGMAFSGSAMAEKADRSRPMNVEADALRYDDLRQVSVFTGRVLMTKGTIVIRGERLEVRQDPDGFQFGLVTAAPGQLAFYRQKREGIDEFIEGDGETIEYDGKADRVKFIKRAQLRRFRGATLADEMTGNLITYDNLTDVFAVDGSPTTPGAASASGGGRVRAVLAPRNAASAPPAAASPTLRPTTTLGGDKK
;
A
#
# COMPACT_ATOMS: atom_id res chain seq x y z
N SER A 1 -40.19 53.25 19.47
CA SER A 1 -38.81 52.64 19.79
C SER A 1 -38.75 51.11 19.79
N MET A 2 -39.85 50.45 19.37
CA MET A 2 -39.95 48.97 19.43
C MET A 2 -39.73 48.25 18.08
N LYS A 3 -39.44 49.00 17.01
CA LYS A 3 -39.25 48.45 15.66
C LYS A 3 -37.77 48.19 15.26
N ILE A 4 -36.80 48.70 16.00
CA ILE A 4 -35.38 48.57 15.70
C ILE A 4 -34.78 47.31 16.34
N LEU A 5 -35.40 46.76 17.40
CA LEU A 5 -34.89 45.61 18.12
C LEU A 5 -35.14 44.27 17.42
N THR A 6 -36.19 44.21 16.58
CA THR A 6 -36.54 42.98 15.83
C THR A 6 -35.69 42.75 14.59
N THR A 7 -35.11 43.80 14.02
CA THR A 7 -34.28 43.71 12.80
C THR A 7 -32.86 43.23 13.11
N PHE A 8 -32.37 43.49 14.31
CA PHE A 8 -31.02 43.02 14.73
C PHE A 8 -30.99 41.51 15.06
N PHE A 9 -32.13 40.95 15.51
CA PHE A 9 -32.18 39.51 15.84
C PHE A 9 -32.29 38.63 14.58
N ALA A 10 -32.84 39.13 13.49
CA ALA A 10 -32.95 38.36 12.24
C ALA A 10 -31.63 38.26 11.48
N PHE A 11 -30.71 39.23 11.60
CA PHE A 11 -29.41 39.21 10.97
C PHE A 11 -28.37 38.34 11.74
N PHE A 12 -28.55 38.15 13.04
CA PHE A 12 -27.66 37.33 13.86
C PHE A 12 -27.96 35.82 13.71
N ALA A 13 -29.22 35.46 13.38
CA ALA A 13 -29.61 34.07 13.16
C ALA A 13 -29.14 33.52 11.80
N LEU A 14 -28.84 34.35 10.82
CA LEU A 14 -28.40 33.95 9.50
C LEU A 14 -26.87 33.73 9.40
N TRP A 15 -26.12 34.21 10.42
CA TRP A 15 -24.65 34.03 10.47
C TRP A 15 -24.22 32.75 11.20
N LEU A 16 -25.14 32.05 11.89
CA LEU A 16 -24.81 30.86 12.67
C LEU A 16 -24.97 29.52 11.90
N THR A 17 -25.48 29.58 10.66
CA THR A 17 -25.68 28.37 9.83
C THR A 17 -24.57 28.07 8.84
N GLY A 18 -23.49 28.87 8.85
CA GLY A 18 -22.34 28.71 7.91
C GLY A 18 -21.14 27.94 8.43
N MET A 19 -21.18 27.34 9.63
CA MET A 19 -19.99 26.79 10.27
C MET A 19 -20.10 25.30 10.62
N ALA A 20 -20.64 24.50 9.74
CA ALA A 20 -20.70 23.06 9.94
C ALA A 20 -20.52 22.36 8.59
N PHE A 21 -19.26 22.22 8.14
CA PHE A 21 -18.80 21.13 7.26
C PHE A 21 -17.34 21.36 6.86
N SER A 22 -16.43 21.28 7.83
CA SER A 22 -15.00 21.20 7.55
C SER A 22 -14.37 20.21 8.52
N GLY A 23 -14.83 18.96 8.49
CA GLY A 23 -14.39 17.95 9.44
C GLY A 23 -14.26 16.56 8.84
N SER A 24 -13.69 16.41 7.63
CA SER A 24 -13.53 15.07 7.07
C SER A 24 -12.22 14.82 6.30
N ALA A 25 -11.30 15.77 6.25
CA ALA A 25 -10.06 15.59 5.48
C ALA A 25 -8.82 15.25 6.33
N MET A 26 -9.00 14.93 7.62
CA MET A 26 -7.89 14.68 8.55
C MET A 26 -7.79 13.22 9.03
N ALA A 27 -8.56 12.29 8.44
CA ALA A 27 -8.72 10.97 9.06
C ALA A 27 -7.65 9.94 8.68
N GLU A 28 -6.84 10.16 7.67
CA GLU A 28 -6.02 9.09 7.06
C GLU A 28 -4.50 9.25 7.22
N LYS A 29 -3.96 10.43 7.49
CA LYS A 29 -2.61 10.58 8.08
C LYS A 29 -2.51 9.94 9.47
N ALA A 30 -3.54 9.24 9.85
CA ALA A 30 -3.75 8.62 11.14
C ALA A 30 -2.95 7.33 11.35
N ASP A 31 -2.48 6.62 10.32
CA ASP A 31 -1.72 5.38 10.52
C ASP A 31 -0.43 5.64 11.30
N ARG A 32 0.21 6.77 11.04
CA ARG A 32 1.45 7.16 11.72
C ARG A 32 1.28 7.34 13.23
N SER A 33 0.14 7.88 13.67
CA SER A 33 -0.17 8.12 15.10
C SER A 33 -0.89 6.97 15.79
N ARG A 34 -1.29 5.93 15.04
CA ARG A 34 -1.98 4.77 15.62
C ARG A 34 -1.02 3.90 16.43
N PRO A 35 -1.49 3.24 17.48
CA PRO A 35 -0.69 2.26 18.19
C PRO A 35 -0.33 1.10 17.26
N MET A 36 0.88 0.57 17.44
CA MET A 36 1.32 -0.67 16.80
C MET A 36 0.89 -1.84 17.68
N ASN A 37 0.09 -2.75 17.14
CA ASN A 37 -0.30 -3.99 17.79
C ASN A 37 0.44 -5.14 17.11
N VAL A 38 0.97 -6.09 17.90
CA VAL A 38 1.71 -7.25 17.38
C VAL A 38 1.21 -8.50 18.05
N GLU A 39 0.88 -9.50 17.25
CA GLU A 39 0.57 -10.87 17.67
C GLU A 39 1.68 -11.80 17.14
N ALA A 40 2.15 -12.72 17.99
CA ALA A 40 3.20 -13.68 17.65
C ALA A 40 3.18 -14.87 18.62
N ASP A 41 3.94 -15.92 18.31
CA ASP A 41 4.05 -17.09 19.20
C ASP A 41 4.94 -16.78 20.43
N ALA A 42 5.94 -15.90 20.28
CA ALA A 42 6.82 -15.50 21.36
C ALA A 42 7.26 -14.03 21.25
N LEU A 43 7.49 -13.40 22.40
CA LEU A 43 8.04 -12.05 22.54
C LEU A 43 9.25 -12.06 23.48
N ARG A 44 10.32 -11.39 23.07
CA ARG A 44 11.44 -10.99 23.93
C ARG A 44 11.55 -9.47 23.89
N TYR A 45 11.55 -8.83 25.07
CA TYR A 45 11.72 -7.40 25.22
C TYR A 45 13.03 -7.08 25.93
N ASP A 46 13.80 -6.16 25.37
CA ASP A 46 15.03 -5.60 25.94
C ASP A 46 14.77 -4.13 26.30
N ASP A 47 14.51 -3.87 27.57
CA ASP A 47 14.14 -2.54 28.04
C ASP A 47 15.30 -1.54 27.93
N LEU A 48 16.55 -2.00 28.12
CA LEU A 48 17.71 -1.12 28.02
C LEU A 48 17.96 -0.63 26.60
N ARG A 49 17.69 -1.48 25.62
CA ARG A 49 17.87 -1.17 24.20
C ARG A 49 16.61 -0.67 23.53
N GLN A 50 15.47 -0.71 24.22
CA GLN A 50 14.14 -0.40 23.68
C GLN A 50 13.84 -1.20 22.39
N VAL A 51 14.14 -2.51 22.44
CA VAL A 51 13.95 -3.45 21.34
C VAL A 51 13.01 -4.57 21.75
N SER A 52 11.98 -4.78 20.96
CA SER A 52 11.05 -5.92 21.04
C SER A 52 11.29 -6.86 19.88
N VAL A 53 11.43 -8.15 20.16
CA VAL A 53 11.58 -9.19 19.15
C VAL A 53 10.43 -10.17 19.27
N PHE A 54 9.62 -10.22 18.23
CA PHE A 54 8.49 -11.14 18.07
C PHE A 54 8.89 -12.25 17.11
N THR A 55 8.52 -13.49 17.41
CA THR A 55 8.85 -14.66 16.58
C THR A 55 7.68 -15.61 16.47
N GLY A 56 7.54 -16.22 15.31
CA GLY A 56 6.50 -17.18 14.95
C GLY A 56 5.17 -16.52 14.60
N ARG A 57 4.71 -16.75 13.38
CA ARG A 57 3.40 -16.31 12.86
C ARG A 57 3.07 -14.84 13.15
N VAL A 58 4.04 -13.98 12.97
CA VAL A 58 3.91 -12.56 13.30
C VAL A 58 2.83 -11.90 12.47
N LEU A 59 1.92 -11.21 13.16
CA LEU A 59 0.93 -10.29 12.60
C LEU A 59 1.08 -8.93 13.29
N MET A 60 1.49 -7.91 12.56
CA MET A 60 1.56 -6.53 13.03
C MET A 60 0.48 -5.71 12.37
N THR A 61 -0.21 -4.89 13.15
CA THR A 61 -1.21 -3.92 12.67
C THR A 61 -0.95 -2.54 13.24
N LYS A 62 -1.10 -1.52 12.39
CA LYS A 62 -0.98 -0.11 12.78
C LYS A 62 -1.90 0.74 11.90
N GLY A 63 -3.07 1.11 12.41
CA GLY A 63 -4.12 1.71 11.59
C GLY A 63 -4.55 0.79 10.45
N THR A 64 -4.35 1.21 9.20
CA THR A 64 -4.66 0.39 8.01
C THR A 64 -3.49 -0.51 7.57
N ILE A 65 -2.31 -0.30 8.16
CA ILE A 65 -1.12 -1.11 7.87
C ILE A 65 -1.27 -2.49 8.49
N VAL A 66 -1.01 -3.51 7.69
CA VAL A 66 -0.93 -4.91 8.11
C VAL A 66 0.38 -5.48 7.59
N ILE A 67 1.21 -6.06 8.48
CA ILE A 67 2.44 -6.75 8.09
C ILE A 67 2.43 -8.16 8.68
N ARG A 68 2.87 -9.14 7.88
CA ARG A 68 3.01 -10.54 8.29
C ARG A 68 4.41 -11.04 7.99
N GLY A 69 4.92 -11.89 8.88
CA GLY A 69 6.22 -12.51 8.70
C GLY A 69 6.48 -13.59 9.76
N GLU A 70 7.69 -14.09 9.77
CA GLU A 70 8.15 -15.07 10.78
C GLU A 70 8.77 -14.40 12.00
N ARG A 71 9.48 -13.29 11.78
CA ARG A 71 10.15 -12.53 12.83
C ARG A 71 9.95 -11.04 12.59
N LEU A 72 9.63 -10.32 13.66
CA LEU A 72 9.59 -8.86 13.67
C LEU A 72 10.47 -8.35 14.81
N GLU A 73 11.37 -7.46 14.48
CA GLU A 73 12.11 -6.65 15.47
C GLU A 73 11.60 -5.21 15.41
N VAL A 74 11.12 -4.72 16.54
CA VAL A 74 10.68 -3.33 16.69
C VAL A 74 11.66 -2.61 17.58
N ARG A 75 12.17 -1.49 17.10
CA ARG A 75 12.98 -0.54 17.88
C ARG A 75 12.24 0.78 17.98
N GLN A 76 12.28 1.40 19.15
CA GLN A 76 11.77 2.75 19.35
C GLN A 76 12.94 3.70 19.59
N ASP A 77 12.93 4.86 18.92
CA ASP A 77 13.90 5.92 19.17
C ASP A 77 13.49 6.80 20.37
N PRO A 78 14.40 7.68 20.88
CA PRO A 78 14.08 8.58 21.98
C PRO A 78 12.92 9.56 21.70
N ASP A 79 12.63 9.83 20.44
CA ASP A 79 11.51 10.69 20.03
C ASP A 79 10.17 9.92 19.96
N GLY A 80 10.19 8.59 20.21
CA GLY A 80 9.03 7.72 20.20
C GLY A 80 8.67 7.14 18.83
N PHE A 81 9.48 7.37 17.80
CA PHE A 81 9.27 6.76 16.50
C PHE A 81 9.64 5.27 16.49
N GLN A 82 8.82 4.48 15.84
CA GLN A 82 8.98 3.03 15.77
C GLN A 82 9.55 2.62 14.41
N PHE A 83 10.53 1.73 14.47
CA PHE A 83 11.18 1.11 13.31
C PHE A 83 10.96 -0.39 13.40
N GLY A 84 10.49 -0.98 12.32
CA GLY A 84 10.21 -2.41 12.24
C GLY A 84 11.07 -3.08 11.18
N LEU A 85 11.65 -4.23 11.53
CA LEU A 85 12.34 -5.13 10.60
C LEU A 85 11.61 -6.47 10.61
N VAL A 86 10.92 -6.78 9.53
CA VAL A 86 10.18 -8.04 9.37
C VAL A 86 10.95 -8.96 8.45
N THR A 87 11.13 -10.21 8.87
CA THR A 87 11.81 -11.23 8.09
C THR A 87 10.86 -12.40 7.87
N ALA A 88 10.81 -12.91 6.65
CA ALA A 88 10.06 -14.10 6.31
C ALA A 88 10.75 -15.38 6.79
N ALA A 89 10.01 -16.47 6.89
CA ALA A 89 10.57 -17.79 7.01
C ALA A 89 11.40 -18.17 5.75
N PRO A 90 12.38 -19.07 5.87
CA PRO A 90 13.19 -19.50 4.72
C PRO A 90 12.32 -19.94 3.54
N GLY A 91 12.59 -19.39 2.36
CA GLY A 91 11.86 -19.69 1.13
C GLY A 91 10.52 -18.94 0.96
N GLN A 92 10.02 -18.30 2.01
CA GLN A 92 8.78 -17.52 1.99
C GLN A 92 9.04 -16.02 1.77
N LEU A 93 7.97 -15.24 1.72
CA LEU A 93 8.00 -13.78 1.68
C LEU A 93 7.18 -13.22 2.84
N ALA A 94 7.67 -12.13 3.41
CA ALA A 94 6.89 -11.29 4.30
C ALA A 94 5.92 -10.47 3.47
N PHE A 95 4.79 -10.12 4.05
CA PHE A 95 3.68 -9.43 3.39
C PHE A 95 3.40 -8.11 4.07
N TYR A 96 3.06 -7.11 3.27
CA TYR A 96 2.62 -5.78 3.68
C TYR A 96 1.35 -5.39 2.96
N ARG A 97 0.44 -4.72 3.65
CA ARG A 97 -0.74 -4.07 3.06
C ARG A 97 -1.01 -2.76 3.78
N GLN A 98 -1.41 -1.74 3.02
CA GLN A 98 -1.87 -0.45 3.53
C GLN A 98 -2.91 0.15 2.61
N LYS A 99 -3.93 0.82 3.18
CA LYS A 99 -4.85 1.66 2.43
C LYS A 99 -4.19 3.01 2.15
N ARG A 100 -4.29 3.48 0.91
CA ARG A 100 -3.80 4.83 0.55
C ARG A 100 -4.75 5.90 1.05
N GLU A 101 -4.16 7.03 1.43
CA GLU A 101 -4.91 8.16 1.96
C GLU A 101 -5.84 8.79 0.91
N GLY A 102 -7.09 9.10 1.29
CA GLY A 102 -8.04 9.87 0.48
C GLY A 102 -8.66 9.15 -0.72
N ILE A 103 -8.26 7.91 -1.01
CA ILE A 103 -8.74 7.15 -2.17
C ILE A 103 -9.02 5.68 -1.83
N ASP A 104 -9.88 5.03 -2.60
CA ASP A 104 -10.14 3.60 -2.45
C ASP A 104 -9.08 2.78 -3.19
N GLU A 105 -7.84 2.95 -2.75
CA GLU A 105 -6.70 2.19 -3.24
C GLU A 105 -5.94 1.52 -2.09
N PHE A 106 -5.37 0.36 -2.39
CA PHE A 106 -4.52 -0.40 -1.49
C PHE A 106 -3.16 -0.64 -2.13
N ILE A 107 -2.12 -0.57 -1.30
CA ILE A 107 -0.79 -1.04 -1.65
C ILE A 107 -0.59 -2.37 -0.94
N GLU A 108 -0.14 -3.37 -1.69
CA GLU A 108 0.38 -4.63 -1.15
C GLU A 108 1.83 -4.80 -1.59
N GLY A 109 2.65 -5.32 -0.71
CA GLY A 109 4.06 -5.57 -1.00
C GLY A 109 4.55 -6.86 -0.37
N ASP A 110 5.49 -7.49 -1.04
CA ASP A 110 6.14 -8.72 -0.59
C ASP A 110 7.66 -8.56 -0.70
N GLY A 111 8.40 -9.26 0.18
CA GLY A 111 9.85 -9.35 0.15
C GLY A 111 10.36 -10.36 1.17
N GLU A 112 11.60 -10.81 1.04
CA GLU A 112 12.21 -11.66 2.08
C GLU A 112 12.36 -10.90 3.38
N THR A 113 12.55 -9.58 3.28
CA THR A 113 12.62 -8.64 4.40
C THR A 113 11.80 -7.40 4.08
N ILE A 114 11.08 -6.88 5.08
CA ILE A 114 10.37 -5.61 5.02
C ILE A 114 10.92 -4.71 6.12
N GLU A 115 11.40 -3.52 5.75
CA GLU A 115 11.79 -2.47 6.68
C GLU A 115 10.69 -1.40 6.72
N TYR A 116 10.18 -1.12 7.92
CA TYR A 116 9.24 -0.04 8.19
C TYR A 116 9.94 1.06 8.98
N ASP A 117 9.96 2.27 8.45
CA ASP A 117 10.48 3.47 9.10
C ASP A 117 9.31 4.40 9.45
N GLY A 118 8.91 4.39 10.72
CA GLY A 118 7.79 5.21 11.19
C GLY A 118 8.12 6.72 11.29
N LYS A 119 9.41 7.10 11.29
CA LYS A 119 9.82 8.51 11.29
C LYS A 119 9.74 9.12 9.89
N ALA A 120 10.29 8.41 8.91
CA ALA A 120 10.24 8.82 7.50
C ALA A 120 8.90 8.47 6.83
N ASP A 121 8.04 7.69 7.47
CA ASP A 121 6.83 7.10 6.91
C ASP A 121 7.11 6.38 5.58
N ARG A 122 8.06 5.46 5.64
CA ARG A 122 8.62 4.75 4.48
C ARG A 122 8.68 3.26 4.73
N VAL A 123 8.41 2.48 3.69
CA VAL A 123 8.59 1.04 3.73
C VAL A 123 9.50 0.59 2.59
N LYS A 124 10.36 -0.41 2.88
CA LYS A 124 11.21 -1.05 1.88
C LYS A 124 10.93 -2.53 1.85
N PHE A 125 10.84 -3.06 0.64
CA PHE A 125 10.73 -4.49 0.34
C PHE A 125 12.06 -4.93 -0.25
N ILE A 126 12.71 -5.90 0.37
CA ILE A 126 14.10 -6.27 0.08
C ILE A 126 14.16 -7.74 -0.30
N LYS A 127 14.82 -8.02 -1.41
CA LYS A 127 14.99 -9.32 -2.08
C LYS A 127 13.66 -9.94 -2.51
N ARG A 128 13.58 -10.34 -3.75
CA ARG A 128 12.36 -10.84 -4.40
C ARG A 128 11.18 -9.89 -4.18
N ALA A 129 11.48 -8.59 -4.23
CA ALA A 129 10.51 -7.55 -3.93
C ALA A 129 9.43 -7.47 -5.00
N GLN A 130 8.18 -7.42 -4.56
CA GLN A 130 7.01 -7.18 -5.39
C GLN A 130 6.13 -6.13 -4.72
N LEU A 131 5.55 -5.24 -5.52
CA LEU A 131 4.59 -4.27 -5.05
C LEU A 131 3.42 -4.21 -6.03
N ARG A 132 2.21 -4.26 -5.49
CA ARG A 132 0.95 -4.22 -6.23
C ARG A 132 0.09 -3.08 -5.72
N ARG A 133 -0.53 -2.36 -6.62
CA ARG A 133 -1.53 -1.35 -6.30
C ARG A 133 -2.89 -1.81 -6.79
N PHE A 134 -3.86 -1.79 -5.91
CA PHE A 134 -5.25 -2.14 -6.18
C PHE A 134 -6.13 -0.90 -6.13
N ARG A 135 -7.10 -0.80 -7.05
CA ARG A 135 -8.24 0.13 -7.00
C ARG A 135 -9.48 -0.69 -6.69
N GLY A 136 -10.00 -0.53 -5.48
CA GLY A 136 -10.98 -1.48 -4.97
C GLY A 136 -10.42 -2.91 -5.01
N ALA A 137 -11.08 -3.81 -5.71
CA ALA A 137 -10.63 -5.20 -5.87
C ALA A 137 -9.76 -5.44 -7.13
N THR A 138 -9.55 -4.42 -7.97
CA THR A 138 -8.86 -4.57 -9.26
C THR A 138 -7.38 -4.24 -9.13
N LEU A 139 -6.51 -5.16 -9.58
CA LEU A 139 -5.08 -4.90 -9.72
C LEU A 139 -4.85 -3.81 -10.77
N ALA A 140 -4.27 -2.68 -10.36
CA ALA A 140 -3.99 -1.55 -11.23
C ALA A 140 -2.53 -1.57 -11.71
N ASP A 141 -1.58 -1.67 -10.79
CA ASP A 141 -0.16 -1.68 -11.16
C ASP A 141 0.57 -2.78 -10.40
N GLU A 142 1.65 -3.28 -11.01
CA GLU A 142 2.56 -4.26 -10.43
C GLU A 142 3.99 -3.90 -10.76
N MET A 143 4.87 -3.95 -9.75
CA MET A 143 6.29 -3.69 -9.89
C MET A 143 7.07 -4.81 -9.21
N THR A 144 8.17 -5.25 -9.81
CA THR A 144 9.07 -6.26 -9.26
C THR A 144 10.52 -5.83 -9.39
N GLY A 145 11.31 -6.13 -8.37
CA GLY A 145 12.74 -5.79 -8.33
C GLY A 145 13.44 -6.47 -7.16
N ASN A 146 14.67 -6.07 -6.92
CA ASN A 146 15.42 -6.55 -5.75
C ASN A 146 15.18 -5.68 -4.51
N LEU A 147 14.96 -4.39 -4.72
CA LEU A 147 14.58 -3.44 -3.70
C LEU A 147 13.45 -2.56 -4.23
N ILE A 148 12.37 -2.46 -3.47
CA ILE A 148 11.30 -1.50 -3.73
C ILE A 148 11.17 -0.63 -2.49
N THR A 149 11.20 0.67 -2.68
CA THR A 149 10.97 1.67 -1.63
C THR A 149 9.66 2.39 -1.91
N TYR A 150 8.77 2.43 -0.94
CA TYR A 150 7.55 3.22 -0.97
C TYR A 150 7.62 4.30 0.09
N ASP A 151 7.54 5.55 -0.33
CA ASP A 151 7.47 6.73 0.51
C ASP A 151 6.00 7.17 0.62
N ASN A 152 5.40 6.96 1.79
CA ASN A 152 3.98 7.20 2.01
C ASN A 152 3.64 8.70 2.11
N LEU A 153 4.62 9.56 2.44
CA LEU A 153 4.40 11.01 2.51
C LEU A 153 4.28 11.64 1.12
N THR A 154 5.03 11.11 0.16
CA THR A 154 5.14 11.66 -1.20
C THR A 154 4.44 10.80 -2.24
N ASP A 155 3.93 9.60 -1.86
CA ASP A 155 3.38 8.59 -2.77
C ASP A 155 4.35 8.15 -3.88
N VAL A 156 5.65 8.21 -3.60
CA VAL A 156 6.69 7.84 -4.56
C VAL A 156 7.12 6.39 -4.36
N PHE A 157 7.18 5.67 -5.48
CA PHE A 157 7.71 4.32 -5.56
C PHE A 157 9.05 4.36 -6.30
N ALA A 158 10.09 3.82 -5.69
CA ALA A 158 11.38 3.60 -6.32
C ALA A 158 11.67 2.11 -6.38
N VAL A 159 12.07 1.61 -7.53
CA VAL A 159 12.38 0.20 -7.76
C VAL A 159 13.81 0.07 -8.25
N ASP A 160 14.60 -0.76 -7.57
CA ASP A 160 15.98 -1.07 -7.92
C ASP A 160 16.10 -2.58 -8.21
N GLY A 161 16.71 -2.89 -9.35
CA GLY A 161 16.99 -4.27 -9.76
C GLY A 161 18.35 -4.77 -9.31
N SER A 162 19.23 -3.90 -8.84
CA SER A 162 20.58 -4.27 -8.42
C SER A 162 20.59 -5.04 -7.11
N PRO A 163 21.49 -6.04 -6.91
CA PRO A 163 21.69 -6.64 -5.61
C PRO A 163 22.20 -5.59 -4.63
N THR A 164 21.63 -5.54 -3.43
CA THR A 164 21.95 -4.56 -2.38
C THR A 164 23.30 -4.76 -1.71
N THR A 165 24.16 -5.66 -2.21
CA THR A 165 25.48 -5.94 -1.62
C THR A 165 26.53 -5.09 -2.33
N PRO A 166 27.21 -4.13 -1.63
CA PRO A 166 28.36 -3.44 -2.18
C PRO A 166 29.47 -4.46 -2.48
N GLY A 167 29.88 -4.58 -3.75
CA GLY A 167 30.98 -5.44 -4.17
C GLY A 167 30.61 -6.79 -4.81
N ALA A 168 29.34 -7.15 -4.91
CA ALA A 168 28.93 -8.30 -5.71
C ALA A 168 28.96 -7.90 -7.20
N ALA A 169 30.02 -8.27 -7.88
CA ALA A 169 30.09 -8.22 -9.34
C ALA A 169 28.91 -9.04 -9.90
N SER A 170 28.20 -8.45 -10.85
CA SER A 170 27.03 -9.02 -11.53
C SER A 170 27.37 -10.36 -12.18
N ALA A 171 27.24 -11.46 -11.43
CA ALA A 171 27.22 -12.78 -12.01
C ALA A 171 25.81 -13.06 -12.52
N SER A 172 25.61 -12.91 -13.83
CA SER A 172 24.55 -13.45 -14.69
C SER A 172 23.14 -13.52 -14.08
N GLY A 173 22.38 -12.47 -14.32
CA GLY A 173 20.96 -12.38 -13.97
C GLY A 173 20.60 -10.93 -13.73
N GLY A 174 20.76 -10.09 -14.77
CA GLY A 174 20.70 -8.65 -14.70
C GLY A 174 19.57 -8.17 -13.80
N GLY A 175 19.92 -7.30 -12.86
CA GLY A 175 19.03 -6.56 -11.97
C GLY A 175 18.03 -5.68 -12.73
N ARG A 176 17.16 -6.32 -13.52
CA ARG A 176 16.11 -5.63 -14.26
C ARG A 176 14.88 -5.46 -13.37
N VAL A 177 14.35 -4.27 -13.38
CA VAL A 177 13.03 -4.02 -12.81
C VAL A 177 11.96 -4.29 -13.87
N ARG A 178 10.79 -4.72 -13.42
CA ARG A 178 9.60 -4.86 -14.25
C ARG A 178 8.47 -4.06 -13.63
N ALA A 179 7.75 -3.33 -14.47
CA ALA A 179 6.52 -2.67 -14.07
C ALA A 179 5.43 -2.93 -15.11
N VAL A 180 4.21 -3.21 -14.63
CA VAL A 180 2.99 -3.25 -15.42
C VAL A 180 2.08 -2.18 -14.85
N LEU A 181 1.76 -1.18 -15.66
CA LEU A 181 0.99 -0.01 -15.24
C LEU A 181 -0.33 0.02 -16.02
N ALA A 182 -1.45 -0.02 -15.30
CA ALA A 182 -2.76 0.10 -15.92
C ALA A 182 -3.09 1.56 -16.27
N PRO A 183 -3.71 1.84 -17.41
CA PRO A 183 -4.22 3.16 -17.74
C PRO A 183 -5.19 3.67 -16.66
N ARG A 184 -5.10 4.95 -16.31
CA ARG A 184 -5.98 5.54 -15.27
C ARG A 184 -7.46 5.51 -15.64
N ASN A 185 -7.80 5.39 -16.94
CA ASN A 185 -9.16 5.40 -17.46
C ASN A 185 -9.70 4.01 -17.83
N ALA A 186 -9.05 2.92 -17.42
CA ALA A 186 -9.50 1.56 -17.72
C ALA A 186 -10.83 1.14 -17.04
N ALA A 187 -11.44 2.02 -16.25
CA ALA A 187 -12.77 1.79 -15.65
C ALA A 187 -13.94 1.84 -16.65
N SER A 188 -13.70 2.06 -17.96
CA SER A 188 -14.73 2.17 -18.99
C SER A 188 -14.38 1.42 -20.28
N ALA A 189 -13.55 0.40 -20.24
CA ALA A 189 -13.46 -0.49 -21.41
C ALA A 189 -14.74 -1.35 -21.45
N PRO A 190 -15.57 -1.25 -22.51
CA PRO A 190 -16.68 -2.20 -22.69
C PRO A 190 -16.10 -3.62 -22.72
N PRO A 191 -16.85 -4.63 -22.26
CA PRO A 191 -16.41 -6.01 -22.37
C PRO A 191 -16.07 -6.27 -23.84
N ALA A 192 -14.87 -6.81 -24.08
CA ALA A 192 -14.40 -7.12 -25.42
C ALA A 192 -15.50 -7.92 -26.14
N ALA A 193 -16.02 -7.35 -27.22
CA ALA A 193 -17.02 -8.01 -28.04
C ALA A 193 -16.44 -9.36 -28.46
N ALA A 194 -17.16 -10.42 -28.18
CA ALA A 194 -16.78 -11.77 -28.56
C ALA A 194 -16.43 -11.77 -30.06
N SER A 195 -15.23 -12.22 -30.39
CA SER A 195 -14.78 -12.36 -31.78
C SER A 195 -15.81 -13.15 -32.55
N PRO A 196 -16.26 -12.67 -33.73
CA PRO A 196 -17.24 -13.40 -34.54
C PRO A 196 -16.63 -14.74 -34.93
N THR A 197 -17.27 -15.81 -34.51
CA THR A 197 -16.93 -17.17 -34.90
C THR A 197 -17.28 -17.31 -36.39
N LEU A 198 -16.26 -17.42 -37.23
CA LEU A 198 -16.45 -17.73 -38.65
C LEU A 198 -17.06 -19.13 -38.75
N ARG A 199 -18.32 -19.21 -39.16
CA ARG A 199 -18.95 -20.48 -39.54
C ARG A 199 -18.37 -20.92 -40.90
N PRO A 200 -17.87 -22.14 -41.02
CA PRO A 200 -17.49 -22.65 -42.32
C PRO A 200 -18.74 -22.81 -43.19
N THR A 201 -18.78 -22.14 -44.34
CA THR A 201 -19.82 -22.31 -45.34
C THR A 201 -19.43 -23.51 -46.19
N THR A 202 -20.05 -24.66 -45.92
CA THR A 202 -20.02 -25.81 -46.79
C THR A 202 -21.23 -25.73 -47.72
N THR A 203 -21.09 -25.08 -48.87
CA THR A 203 -22.00 -25.32 -50.01
C THR A 203 -21.24 -24.95 -51.29
N LEU A 204 -20.49 -25.88 -51.82
CA LEU A 204 -20.15 -25.96 -53.23
C LEU A 204 -20.94 -27.14 -53.78
N GLY A 205 -22.19 -26.87 -54.17
CA GLY A 205 -22.98 -27.76 -55.00
C GLY A 205 -22.68 -27.44 -56.45
N GLY A 206 -21.96 -28.32 -57.10
CA GLY A 206 -21.85 -28.30 -58.52
C GLY A 206 -23.10 -28.91 -59.15
N ASP A 207 -23.64 -28.26 -60.14
CA ASP A 207 -24.50 -28.87 -61.09
C ASP A 207 -23.89 -28.68 -62.47
N LYS A 208 -23.53 -29.83 -63.04
CA LYS A 208 -23.32 -30.01 -64.50
C LYS A 208 -24.59 -30.54 -65.08
N LYS A 209 -25.19 -29.79 -66.02
CA LYS A 209 -25.61 -30.27 -67.31
C LYS A 209 -25.96 -29.12 -68.19
#